data_71e5c877476abd65517d135859201a7b
#
_entry.id   71e5c877476abd65517d135859201a7b
#
_cell.length_a   1.000
_cell.length_b   1.000
_cell.length_c   1.000
_cell.angle_alpha   90.00
_cell.angle_beta   90.00
_cell.angle_gamma   90.00
#
_symmetry.space_group_name_H-M   'P 1'
#
loop_
_entity.id
_entity.type
_entity.pdbx_description
1 polymer ?
#
loop_
_entity_poly.entity_id
_entity_poly.type
_entity_poly.pdbx_seq_one_letter_code
_entity_poly.pdbx_strand_id
1 'polypeptide(L)'
;MKLLTNKIKIIITAVAAVLLLGIGLYGGILIGKNTKDTQPQAVALSFRDIGELATTSAYVTEVNEINDPKKFFEITIPFTTSRLIVSENYVIKAGYNFEKIVPEISDPGEDGSAGKITIALPEPSILSNEARPETRKIWLESESIFNNIPEEKRNKLEIQMKEDAETTAINNGLFDEARENAEKVLTSFIENFDAYDGYDIIFTDEKLG
;
A
#
# COMPACT_ATOMS: atom_id res chain seq x y z
N MET A 1 41.35 65.29 -25.30
CA MET A 1 40.10 64.73 -24.81
C MET A 1 40.06 63.21 -24.87
N LYS A 2 40.58 62.47 -25.85
CA LYS A 2 40.57 61.00 -25.96
C LYS A 2 41.31 60.21 -24.85
N LEU A 3 42.42 60.79 -24.30
CA LEU A 3 43.26 60.15 -23.28
C LEU A 3 42.59 60.09 -21.88
N LEU A 4 41.73 61.07 -21.56
CA LEU A 4 41.01 61.14 -20.29
C LEU A 4 39.91 60.10 -20.27
N THR A 5 39.21 59.86 -21.42
CA THR A 5 38.11 58.87 -21.58
C THR A 5 38.62 57.44 -21.44
N ASN A 6 39.86 57.16 -21.92
CA ASN A 6 40.45 55.83 -21.77
C ASN A 6 40.85 55.50 -20.32
N LYS A 7 41.39 56.50 -19.58
CA LYS A 7 41.75 56.33 -18.16
C LYS A 7 40.48 56.07 -17.30
N ILE A 8 39.38 56.78 -17.60
CA ILE A 8 38.10 56.60 -16.92
C ILE A 8 37.54 55.23 -17.22
N LYS A 9 37.62 54.75 -18.46
CA LYS A 9 37.15 53.38 -18.81
C LYS A 9 37.96 52.31 -18.08
N ILE A 10 39.29 52.44 -17.99
CA ILE A 10 40.15 51.51 -17.26
C ILE A 10 39.81 51.48 -15.77
N ILE A 11 39.53 52.63 -15.16
CA ILE A 11 39.16 52.72 -13.75
C ILE A 11 37.79 52.04 -13.52
N ILE A 12 36.79 52.26 -14.39
CA ILE A 12 35.47 51.65 -14.30
C ILE A 12 35.57 50.13 -14.45
N THR A 13 36.36 49.62 -15.40
CA THR A 13 36.56 48.18 -15.58
C THR A 13 37.29 47.55 -14.41
N ALA A 14 38.26 48.22 -13.82
CA ALA A 14 38.96 47.73 -12.63
C ALA A 14 38.04 47.68 -11.40
N VAL A 15 37.21 48.70 -11.17
CA VAL A 15 36.22 48.71 -10.10
C VAL A 15 35.16 47.61 -10.29
N ALA A 16 34.70 47.43 -11.52
CA ALA A 16 33.73 46.34 -11.82
C ALA A 16 34.34 44.95 -11.59
N ALA A 17 35.59 44.74 -11.93
CA ALA A 17 36.30 43.48 -11.68
C ALA A 17 36.48 43.19 -10.17
N VAL A 18 36.80 44.21 -9.38
CA VAL A 18 36.89 44.07 -7.91
C VAL A 18 35.54 43.76 -7.26
N LEU A 19 34.47 44.40 -7.75
CA LEU A 19 33.11 44.11 -7.28
C LEU A 19 32.68 42.68 -7.62
N LEU A 20 32.97 42.21 -8.82
CA LEU A 20 32.66 40.83 -9.22
C LEU A 20 33.46 39.80 -8.41
N LEU A 21 34.74 40.07 -8.13
CA LEU A 21 35.53 39.21 -7.23
C LEU A 21 35.02 39.23 -5.79
N GLY A 22 34.58 40.39 -5.29
CA GLY A 22 33.96 40.51 -3.96
C GLY A 22 32.65 39.73 -3.85
N ILE A 23 31.79 39.80 -4.87
CA ILE A 23 30.52 39.03 -4.92
C ILE A 23 30.84 37.54 -5.04
N GLY A 24 31.82 37.13 -5.83
CA GLY A 24 32.23 35.74 -5.98
C GLY A 24 32.77 35.13 -4.69
N LEU A 25 33.61 35.87 -3.97
CA LEU A 25 34.16 35.45 -2.67
C LEU A 25 33.06 35.38 -1.59
N TYR A 26 32.16 36.37 -1.54
CA TYR A 26 31.08 36.41 -0.57
C TYR A 26 30.05 35.31 -0.86
N GLY A 27 29.71 35.07 -2.13
CA GLY A 27 28.86 33.96 -2.56
C GLY A 27 29.48 32.59 -2.25
N GLY A 28 30.79 32.43 -2.47
CA GLY A 28 31.53 31.21 -2.13
C GLY A 28 31.55 30.90 -0.64
N ILE A 29 31.64 31.92 0.23
CA ILE A 29 31.58 31.76 1.69
C ILE A 29 30.15 31.39 2.15
N LEU A 30 29.13 31.95 1.52
CA LEU A 30 27.74 31.61 1.83
C LEU A 30 27.35 30.15 1.40
N ILE A 31 27.87 29.72 0.26
CA ILE A 31 27.67 28.35 -0.23
C ILE A 31 28.51 27.35 0.58
N GLY A 32 29.74 27.70 0.94
CA GLY A 32 30.63 26.85 1.73
C GLY A 32 30.21 26.67 3.18
N LYS A 33 29.39 27.56 3.75
CA LYS A 33 28.84 27.40 5.10
C LYS A 33 27.63 26.50 5.16
N ASN A 34 27.07 26.05 4.02
CA ASN A 34 25.99 25.12 3.93
C ASN A 34 26.39 23.66 3.69
N THR A 35 27.69 23.35 3.66
CA THR A 35 28.13 21.98 3.90
C THR A 35 27.92 21.70 5.39
N LYS A 36 26.70 21.36 5.75
CA LYS A 36 26.41 20.72 7.03
C LYS A 36 27.27 19.47 7.08
N ASP A 37 28.11 19.37 8.11
CA ASP A 37 28.59 18.08 8.56
C ASP A 37 27.41 17.11 8.50
N THR A 38 27.48 16.16 7.59
CA THR A 38 26.60 15.02 7.55
C THR A 38 27.00 14.16 8.75
N GLN A 39 26.53 14.54 9.92
CA GLN A 39 26.36 13.54 10.95
C GLN A 39 25.41 12.50 10.32
N PRO A 40 25.64 11.21 10.49
CA PRO A 40 24.68 10.21 10.07
C PRO A 40 23.38 10.55 10.80
N GLN A 41 22.50 11.28 10.13
CA GLN A 41 21.13 11.41 10.58
C GLN A 41 20.61 9.97 10.53
N ALA A 42 20.25 9.46 11.70
CA ALA A 42 19.46 8.25 11.78
C ALA A 42 18.39 8.38 10.69
N VAL A 43 18.46 7.51 9.68
CA VAL A 43 17.46 7.46 8.65
C VAL A 43 16.18 7.16 9.39
N ALA A 44 15.35 8.18 9.59
CA ALA A 44 14.03 7.97 10.14
C ALA A 44 13.33 7.04 9.16
N LEU A 45 13.18 5.76 9.52
CA LEU A 45 12.35 4.82 8.80
C LEU A 45 10.93 5.36 8.86
N SER A 46 10.58 6.15 7.86
CA SER A 46 9.24 6.69 7.70
C SER A 46 8.68 6.10 6.41
N PHE A 47 7.71 5.23 6.55
CA PHE A 47 6.96 4.65 5.41
C PHE A 47 5.84 5.57 4.91
N ARG A 48 5.89 6.83 5.27
CA ARG A 48 4.82 7.82 5.11
C ARG A 48 4.35 8.01 3.66
N ASP A 49 5.19 7.67 2.69
CA ASP A 49 4.92 7.89 1.26
C ASP A 49 4.59 6.60 0.48
N ILE A 50 4.54 5.45 1.15
CA ILE A 50 4.33 4.16 0.48
C ILE A 50 2.84 3.81 0.37
N GLY A 51 1.98 4.41 1.19
CA GLY A 51 0.54 4.15 1.17
C GLY A 51 0.18 2.70 1.52
N GLU A 52 -0.86 2.19 0.90
CA GLU A 52 -1.29 0.81 1.05
C GLU A 52 -0.36 -0.13 0.26
N LEU A 53 0.24 -1.11 0.92
CA LEU A 53 1.00 -2.18 0.26
C LEU A 53 0.24 -3.50 0.39
N ALA A 54 -0.20 -4.03 -0.74
CA ALA A 54 -0.70 -5.39 -0.82
C ALA A 54 0.47 -6.36 -0.65
N THR A 55 0.47 -7.11 0.43
CA THR A 55 1.53 -8.08 0.74
C THR A 55 1.21 -9.47 0.23
N THR A 56 -0.08 -9.78 0.00
CA THR A 56 -0.51 -11.07 -0.54
C THR A 56 -1.82 -10.96 -1.34
N SER A 57 -2.11 -11.99 -2.13
CA SER A 57 -3.37 -12.10 -2.86
C SER A 57 -3.88 -13.53 -2.87
N ALA A 58 -5.18 -13.72 -2.59
CA ALA A 58 -5.87 -14.99 -2.73
C ALA A 58 -6.65 -15.05 -4.06
N TYR A 59 -6.70 -16.26 -4.63
CA TYR A 59 -7.54 -16.59 -5.77
C TYR A 59 -8.64 -17.52 -5.29
N VAL A 60 -9.88 -17.04 -5.32
CA VAL A 60 -11.06 -17.77 -4.82
C VAL A 60 -12.03 -18.00 -5.97
N THR A 61 -12.56 -19.22 -6.07
CA THR A 61 -13.66 -19.54 -6.98
C THR A 61 -14.92 -19.69 -6.15
N GLU A 62 -15.87 -18.78 -6.33
CA GLU A 62 -17.19 -18.89 -5.72
C GLU A 62 -18.18 -19.54 -6.68
N VAL A 63 -19.05 -20.35 -6.10
CA VAL A 63 -20.18 -20.98 -6.80
C VAL A 63 -21.44 -20.69 -6.00
N ASN A 64 -22.39 -20.04 -6.62
CA ASN A 64 -23.62 -19.68 -5.93
C ASN A 64 -24.85 -19.93 -6.79
N GLU A 65 -26.02 -20.01 -6.14
CA GLU A 65 -27.28 -20.32 -6.83
C GLU A 65 -28.41 -19.36 -6.46
N ILE A 66 -29.25 -19.09 -7.45
CA ILE A 66 -30.59 -18.55 -7.22
C ILE A 66 -31.56 -19.71 -7.43
N ASN A 67 -32.41 -19.97 -6.43
CA ASN A 67 -33.54 -20.87 -6.52
C ASN A 67 -34.81 -20.08 -6.15
N ASP A 68 -35.58 -19.72 -7.15
CA ASP A 68 -36.70 -18.77 -7.02
C ASP A 68 -38.04 -19.38 -7.42
N PRO A 69 -38.69 -20.10 -6.49
CA PRO A 69 -40.07 -20.54 -6.67
C PRO A 69 -41.08 -19.43 -6.36
N LYS A 70 -42.16 -19.31 -7.10
CA LYS A 70 -43.32 -18.54 -6.62
C LYS A 70 -44.09 -19.33 -5.58
N LYS A 71 -44.50 -18.61 -4.52
CA LYS A 71 -45.31 -19.17 -3.44
C LYS A 71 -46.65 -18.46 -3.35
N PHE A 72 -47.66 -19.22 -2.98
CA PHE A 72 -49.00 -18.74 -2.62
C PHE A 72 -49.38 -19.35 -1.27
N PHE A 73 -49.56 -18.52 -0.25
CA PHE A 73 -49.76 -18.96 1.15
C PHE A 73 -48.74 -20.04 1.59
N GLU A 74 -47.45 -19.80 1.43
CA GLU A 74 -46.33 -20.72 1.75
C GLU A 74 -46.25 -21.99 0.88
N ILE A 75 -47.19 -22.22 -0.02
CA ILE A 75 -47.19 -23.37 -0.94
C ILE A 75 -46.49 -22.99 -2.22
N THR A 76 -45.45 -23.74 -2.60
CA THR A 76 -44.76 -23.54 -3.89
C THR A 76 -45.70 -23.89 -5.04
N ILE A 77 -45.84 -22.93 -5.97
CA ILE A 77 -46.66 -23.13 -7.17
C ILE A 77 -45.87 -23.99 -8.16
N PRO A 78 -46.39 -25.13 -8.61
CA PRO A 78 -45.71 -25.97 -9.60
C PRO A 78 -45.35 -25.18 -10.88
N PHE A 79 -44.25 -25.54 -11.52
CA PHE A 79 -43.76 -24.96 -12.80
C PHE A 79 -43.41 -23.47 -12.76
N THR A 80 -43.22 -22.87 -11.56
CA THR A 80 -42.86 -21.46 -11.40
C THR A 80 -41.42 -21.27 -10.87
N THR A 81 -40.67 -22.34 -10.66
CA THR A 81 -39.30 -22.24 -10.11
C THR A 81 -38.33 -21.88 -11.21
N SER A 82 -37.64 -20.74 -11.00
CA SER A 82 -36.47 -20.36 -11.80
C SER A 82 -35.20 -20.63 -11.03
N ARG A 83 -34.17 -21.11 -11.72
CA ARG A 83 -32.88 -21.47 -11.13
C ARG A 83 -31.72 -20.91 -11.94
N LEU A 84 -30.72 -20.41 -11.25
CA LEU A 84 -29.45 -19.99 -11.83
C LEU A 84 -28.32 -20.52 -10.95
N ILE A 85 -27.35 -21.20 -11.55
CA ILE A 85 -26.12 -21.61 -10.88
C ILE A 85 -24.97 -20.97 -11.66
N VAL A 86 -24.18 -20.18 -10.97
CA VAL A 86 -23.06 -19.46 -11.57
C VAL A 86 -21.80 -19.66 -10.73
N SER A 87 -20.65 -19.72 -11.38
CA SER A 87 -19.35 -19.62 -10.71
C SER A 87 -18.52 -18.49 -11.31
N GLU A 88 -17.69 -17.88 -10.50
CA GLU A 88 -16.78 -16.81 -10.89
C GLU A 88 -15.55 -16.80 -9.99
N ASN A 89 -14.41 -16.40 -10.55
CA ASN A 89 -13.18 -16.25 -9.78
C ASN A 89 -13.03 -14.81 -9.27
N TYR A 90 -12.47 -14.71 -8.08
CA TYR A 90 -12.16 -13.45 -7.41
C TYR A 90 -10.66 -13.41 -7.08
N VAL A 91 -10.08 -12.22 -7.19
CA VAL A 91 -8.73 -11.92 -6.72
C VAL A 91 -8.85 -10.95 -5.56
N ILE A 92 -8.50 -11.42 -4.36
CA ILE A 92 -8.59 -10.64 -3.13
C ILE A 92 -7.18 -10.32 -2.68
N LYS A 93 -6.88 -9.03 -2.53
CA LYS A 93 -5.59 -8.56 -2.05
C LYS A 93 -5.74 -8.10 -0.61
N ALA A 94 -4.81 -8.55 0.24
CA ALA A 94 -4.70 -8.11 1.62
C ALA A 94 -3.33 -7.51 1.89
N GLY A 95 -3.26 -6.65 2.89
CA GLY A 95 -2.04 -5.98 3.27
C GLY A 95 -2.24 -4.97 4.37
N TYR A 96 -1.32 -4.02 4.44
CA TYR A 96 -1.21 -3.04 5.52
C TYR A 96 -1.21 -1.61 4.99
N ASN A 97 -1.73 -0.70 5.78
CA ASN A 97 -1.48 0.73 5.60
C ASN A 97 -0.17 1.09 6.30
N PHE A 98 0.89 1.25 5.50
CA PHE A 98 2.22 1.57 6.00
C PHE A 98 2.34 2.96 6.64
N GLU A 99 1.42 3.88 6.38
CA GLU A 99 1.40 5.18 7.06
C GLU A 99 1.17 5.05 8.57
N LYS A 100 0.55 3.94 8.99
CA LYS A 100 0.29 3.64 10.40
C LYS A 100 1.43 2.91 11.08
N ILE A 101 2.42 2.41 10.33
CA ILE A 101 3.54 1.66 10.88
C ILE A 101 4.64 2.62 11.29
N VAL A 102 4.87 2.74 12.59
CA VAL A 102 5.93 3.58 13.15
C VAL A 102 6.94 2.67 13.86
N PRO A 103 8.16 2.48 13.32
CA PRO A 103 9.17 1.69 13.99
C PRO A 103 9.75 2.43 15.19
N GLU A 104 9.96 1.72 16.29
CA GLU A 104 10.71 2.17 17.45
C GLU A 104 12.13 1.64 17.39
N ILE A 105 13.13 2.52 17.40
CA ILE A 105 14.54 2.17 17.30
C ILE A 105 15.22 2.42 18.63
N SER A 106 15.92 1.40 19.14
CA SER A 106 16.77 1.47 20.32
C SER A 106 18.19 1.17 19.92
N ASP A 107 19.10 2.10 20.20
CA ASP A 107 20.52 1.95 19.90
C ASP A 107 21.18 0.80 20.70
N PRO A 108 22.32 0.25 20.22
CA PRO A 108 23.10 -0.73 20.95
C PRO A 108 23.47 -0.24 22.34
N GLY A 109 23.36 -1.11 23.35
CA GLY A 109 23.73 -0.78 24.71
C GLY A 109 25.24 -0.73 24.95
N GLU A 110 25.66 0.06 25.95
CA GLU A 110 27.08 0.11 26.38
C GLU A 110 27.58 -1.24 26.95
N ASP A 111 26.65 -2.13 27.29
CA ASP A 111 26.91 -3.50 27.75
C ASP A 111 27.17 -4.50 26.60
N GLY A 112 27.15 -4.01 25.35
CA GLY A 112 27.36 -4.83 24.14
C GLY A 112 26.08 -5.52 23.64
N SER A 113 24.91 -5.16 24.15
CA SER A 113 23.62 -5.62 23.60
C SER A 113 23.38 -5.04 22.21
N ALA A 114 22.82 -5.86 21.30
CA ALA A 114 22.46 -5.40 19.97
C ALA A 114 21.39 -4.32 20.01
N GLY A 115 21.44 -3.39 19.05
CA GLY A 115 20.34 -2.45 18.82
C GLY A 115 19.06 -3.21 18.46
N LYS A 116 17.91 -2.58 18.67
CA LYS A 116 16.60 -3.20 18.38
C LYS A 116 15.73 -2.27 17.56
N ILE A 117 15.03 -2.86 16.58
CA ILE A 117 13.99 -2.18 15.81
C ILE A 117 12.68 -2.92 16.08
N THR A 118 11.77 -2.29 16.81
CA THR A 118 10.47 -2.85 17.12
C THR A 118 9.42 -2.25 16.17
N ILE A 119 8.70 -3.10 15.46
CA ILE A 119 7.69 -2.72 14.48
C ILE A 119 6.34 -3.24 14.95
N ALA A 120 5.45 -2.32 15.36
CA ALA A 120 4.08 -2.65 15.67
C ALA A 120 3.26 -2.71 14.36
N LEU A 121 2.80 -3.92 13.99
CA LEU A 121 1.94 -4.11 12.83
C LEU A 121 0.47 -3.97 13.27
N PRO A 122 -0.33 -3.14 12.57
CA PRO A 122 -1.78 -3.11 12.76
C PRO A 122 -2.41 -4.42 12.24
N GLU A 123 -3.71 -4.58 12.41
CA GLU A 123 -4.42 -5.68 11.76
C GLU A 123 -4.38 -5.52 10.23
N PRO A 124 -4.14 -6.62 9.49
CA PRO A 124 -4.23 -6.60 8.04
C PRO A 124 -5.66 -6.32 7.58
N SER A 125 -5.80 -5.77 6.39
CA SER A 125 -7.11 -5.45 5.82
C SER A 125 -7.20 -5.87 4.36
N ILE A 126 -8.44 -6.07 3.88
CA ILE A 126 -8.69 -6.25 2.46
C ILE A 126 -8.49 -4.91 1.75
N LEU A 127 -7.56 -4.88 0.81
CA LEU A 127 -7.23 -3.70 0.00
C LEU A 127 -8.00 -3.68 -1.32
N SER A 128 -8.25 -4.85 -1.90
CA SER A 128 -9.11 -4.97 -3.08
C SER A 128 -9.75 -6.35 -3.16
N ASN A 129 -10.95 -6.39 -3.75
CA ASN A 129 -11.65 -7.61 -4.14
C ASN A 129 -12.17 -7.40 -5.57
N GLU A 130 -11.53 -8.07 -6.51
CA GLU A 130 -11.77 -7.94 -7.93
C GLU A 130 -12.38 -9.23 -8.48
N ALA A 131 -13.63 -9.16 -8.97
CA ALA A 131 -14.21 -10.22 -9.77
C ALA A 131 -13.46 -10.37 -11.10
N ARG A 132 -13.39 -11.59 -11.60
CA ARG A 132 -12.84 -11.92 -12.93
C ARG A 132 -13.95 -12.36 -13.88
N PRO A 133 -14.66 -11.42 -14.52
CA PRO A 133 -15.85 -11.71 -15.34
C PRO A 133 -15.57 -12.70 -16.48
N GLU A 134 -14.33 -12.73 -16.99
CA GLU A 134 -13.88 -13.65 -18.03
C GLU A 134 -13.88 -15.12 -17.56
N THR A 135 -13.94 -15.36 -16.27
CA THR A 135 -13.98 -16.70 -15.66
C THR A 135 -15.40 -17.15 -15.32
N ARG A 136 -16.38 -16.24 -15.46
CA ARG A 136 -17.78 -16.52 -15.14
C ARG A 136 -18.32 -17.67 -15.98
N LYS A 137 -18.90 -18.66 -15.33
CA LYS A 137 -19.54 -19.80 -15.95
C LYS A 137 -20.96 -19.96 -15.42
N ILE A 138 -21.90 -20.07 -16.33
CA ILE A 138 -23.30 -20.40 -16.02
C ILE A 138 -23.42 -21.90 -16.19
N TRP A 139 -23.63 -22.61 -15.09
CA TRP A 139 -23.77 -24.06 -15.04
C TRP A 139 -25.19 -24.50 -15.31
N LEU A 140 -26.14 -23.72 -14.82
CA LEU A 140 -27.58 -23.94 -15.00
C LEU A 140 -28.26 -22.58 -15.08
N GLU A 141 -29.06 -22.39 -16.11
CA GLU A 141 -30.01 -21.29 -16.20
C GLU A 141 -31.32 -21.88 -16.70
N SER A 142 -32.34 -21.85 -15.85
CA SER A 142 -33.66 -22.32 -16.17
C SER A 142 -34.68 -21.31 -15.65
N GLU A 143 -35.24 -20.53 -16.55
CA GLU A 143 -36.28 -19.57 -16.20
C GLU A 143 -37.65 -20.14 -16.52
N SER A 144 -38.55 -20.03 -15.55
CA SER A 144 -39.94 -20.35 -15.77
C SER A 144 -40.63 -19.26 -16.59
N ILE A 145 -41.50 -19.64 -17.52
CA ILE A 145 -42.31 -18.67 -18.30
C ILE A 145 -43.22 -17.81 -17.40
N PHE A 146 -43.43 -18.23 -16.15
CA PHE A 146 -44.26 -17.52 -15.17
C PHE A 146 -43.43 -16.79 -14.10
N ASN A 147 -42.11 -16.91 -14.11
CA ASN A 147 -41.24 -16.36 -13.10
C ASN A 147 -39.81 -16.17 -13.62
N ASN A 148 -39.53 -15.03 -14.21
CA ASN A 148 -38.18 -14.66 -14.58
C ASN A 148 -37.39 -14.26 -13.34
N ILE A 149 -36.07 -14.49 -13.33
CA ILE A 149 -35.20 -14.04 -12.27
C ILE A 149 -34.99 -12.52 -12.43
N PRO A 150 -35.46 -11.69 -11.45
CA PRO A 150 -35.31 -10.26 -11.54
C PRO A 150 -33.84 -9.85 -11.48
N GLU A 151 -33.48 -8.78 -12.17
CA GLU A 151 -32.11 -8.21 -12.14
C GLU A 151 -31.64 -7.89 -10.72
N GLU A 152 -32.56 -7.45 -9.85
CA GLU A 152 -32.25 -7.21 -8.43
C GLU A 152 -31.71 -8.46 -7.73
N LYS A 153 -32.23 -9.65 -8.04
CA LYS A 153 -31.74 -10.90 -7.46
C LYS A 153 -30.38 -11.29 -8.04
N ARG A 154 -30.16 -11.03 -9.32
CA ARG A 154 -28.85 -11.23 -9.95
C ARG A 154 -27.79 -10.32 -9.30
N ASN A 155 -28.11 -9.05 -9.10
CA ASN A 155 -27.23 -8.10 -8.44
C ASN A 155 -26.94 -8.48 -6.97
N LYS A 156 -27.95 -8.94 -6.22
CA LYS A 156 -27.75 -9.46 -4.86
C LYS A 156 -26.84 -10.67 -4.84
N LEU A 157 -26.98 -11.58 -5.80
CA LEU A 157 -26.11 -12.73 -5.93
C LEU A 157 -24.65 -12.30 -6.15
N GLU A 158 -24.40 -11.32 -7.02
CA GLU A 158 -23.05 -10.82 -7.28
C GLU A 158 -22.42 -10.19 -6.04
N ILE A 159 -23.17 -9.39 -5.30
CA ILE A 159 -22.72 -8.81 -4.02
C ILE A 159 -22.39 -9.93 -3.03
N GLN A 160 -23.27 -10.91 -2.87
CA GLN A 160 -23.08 -12.03 -1.96
C GLN A 160 -21.84 -12.85 -2.36
N MET A 161 -21.66 -13.19 -3.63
CA MET A 161 -20.49 -13.92 -4.10
C MET A 161 -19.18 -13.18 -3.78
N LYS A 162 -19.20 -11.85 -3.88
CA LYS A 162 -18.04 -11.03 -3.52
C LYS A 162 -17.73 -11.08 -2.02
N GLU A 163 -18.76 -10.99 -1.17
CA GLU A 163 -18.64 -11.09 0.29
C GLU A 163 -18.22 -12.51 0.72
N ASP A 164 -18.79 -13.53 0.10
CA ASP A 164 -18.45 -14.94 0.35
C ASP A 164 -16.97 -15.21 -0.03
N ALA A 165 -16.49 -14.65 -1.14
CA ALA A 165 -15.10 -14.77 -1.56
C ALA A 165 -14.12 -14.15 -0.56
N GLU A 166 -14.44 -12.97 -0.01
CA GLU A 166 -13.64 -12.35 1.06
C GLU A 166 -13.62 -13.25 2.31
N THR A 167 -14.78 -13.71 2.74
CA THR A 167 -14.91 -14.60 3.90
C THR A 167 -14.11 -15.88 3.69
N THR A 168 -14.23 -16.49 2.51
CA THR A 168 -13.49 -17.70 2.14
C THR A 168 -11.98 -17.47 2.17
N ALA A 169 -11.51 -16.34 1.62
CA ALA A 169 -10.09 -16.00 1.62
C ALA A 169 -9.54 -15.80 3.04
N ILE A 170 -10.26 -15.06 3.88
CA ILE A 170 -9.87 -14.80 5.27
C ILE A 170 -9.82 -16.12 6.06
N ASN A 171 -10.85 -16.95 5.96
CA ASN A 171 -10.91 -18.26 6.64
C ASN A 171 -9.82 -19.22 6.18
N ASN A 172 -9.30 -19.05 4.98
CA ASN A 172 -8.18 -19.81 4.43
C ASN A 172 -6.81 -19.21 4.74
N GLY A 173 -6.73 -18.23 5.66
CA GLY A 173 -5.45 -17.70 6.17
C GLY A 173 -4.89 -16.53 5.38
N LEU A 174 -5.69 -15.82 4.60
CA LEU A 174 -5.21 -14.67 3.81
C LEU A 174 -4.51 -13.62 4.69
N PHE A 175 -5.01 -13.37 5.90
CA PHE A 175 -4.44 -12.38 6.81
C PHE A 175 -3.14 -12.87 7.46
N ASP A 176 -3.03 -14.16 7.76
CA ASP A 176 -1.80 -14.75 8.28
C ASP A 176 -0.69 -14.68 7.22
N GLU A 177 -0.98 -15.04 6.00
CA GLU A 177 -0.08 -14.90 4.84
C GLU A 177 0.32 -13.43 4.61
N ALA A 178 -0.63 -12.50 4.74
CA ALA A 178 -0.35 -11.08 4.59
C ALA A 178 0.65 -10.60 5.65
N ARG A 179 0.51 -11.08 6.90
CA ARG A 179 1.42 -10.77 7.99
C ARG A 179 2.81 -11.31 7.72
N GLU A 180 2.94 -12.60 7.43
CA GLU A 180 4.24 -13.21 7.14
C GLU A 180 4.99 -12.50 6.01
N ASN A 181 4.27 -12.14 4.95
CA ASN A 181 4.87 -11.45 3.81
C ASN A 181 5.26 -10.01 4.16
N ALA A 182 4.46 -9.30 4.97
CA ALA A 182 4.82 -7.97 5.45
C ALA A 182 6.09 -8.01 6.30
N GLU A 183 6.20 -8.96 7.22
CA GLU A 183 7.39 -9.16 8.05
C GLU A 183 8.64 -9.43 7.19
N LYS A 184 8.53 -10.31 6.18
CA LYS A 184 9.63 -10.60 5.24
C LYS A 184 10.06 -9.36 4.45
N VAL A 185 9.09 -8.61 3.91
CA VAL A 185 9.36 -7.41 3.11
C VAL A 185 10.02 -6.33 3.96
N LEU A 186 9.48 -6.08 5.16
CA LEU A 186 10.03 -5.08 6.08
C LEU A 186 11.41 -5.46 6.59
N THR A 187 11.65 -6.74 6.92
CA THR A 187 12.96 -7.24 7.30
C THR A 187 13.97 -7.00 6.19
N SER A 188 13.66 -7.48 4.97
CA SER A 188 14.54 -7.28 3.82
C SER A 188 14.78 -5.82 3.49
N PHE A 189 13.80 -4.95 3.71
CA PHE A 189 13.95 -3.52 3.51
C PHE A 189 14.94 -2.93 4.51
N ILE A 190 14.82 -3.27 5.80
CA ILE A 190 15.67 -2.75 6.87
C ILE A 190 17.12 -3.26 6.71
N GLU A 191 17.31 -4.53 6.37
CA GLU A 191 18.62 -5.14 6.14
C GLU A 191 19.42 -4.49 5.00
N ASN A 192 18.78 -3.73 4.10
CA ASN A 192 19.46 -2.96 3.06
C ASN A 192 20.10 -1.65 3.56
N PHE A 193 19.90 -1.28 4.83
CA PHE A 193 20.51 -0.08 5.41
C PHE A 193 21.69 -0.47 6.31
N ASP A 194 22.90 -0.15 5.87
CA ASP A 194 24.16 -0.38 6.64
C ASP A 194 24.09 0.20 8.07
N ALA A 195 23.26 1.23 8.30
CA ALA A 195 23.09 1.87 9.61
C ALA A 195 22.46 0.93 10.65
N TYR A 196 21.77 -0.12 10.22
CA TYR A 196 21.07 -1.08 11.08
C TYR A 196 21.66 -2.49 11.02
N ASP A 197 22.88 -2.60 10.51
CA ASP A 197 23.59 -3.89 10.49
C ASP A 197 23.77 -4.41 11.93
N GLY A 198 23.34 -5.65 12.16
CA GLY A 198 23.40 -6.28 13.47
C GLY A 198 22.31 -5.87 14.47
N TYR A 199 21.28 -5.14 14.05
CA TYR A 199 20.11 -4.88 14.88
C TYR A 199 19.14 -6.07 14.89
N ASP A 200 18.52 -6.33 16.06
CA ASP A 200 17.42 -7.28 16.19
C ASP A 200 16.11 -6.63 15.71
N ILE A 201 15.46 -7.24 14.71
CA ILE A 201 14.16 -6.79 14.19
C ILE A 201 13.06 -7.60 14.88
N ILE A 202 12.15 -6.90 15.57
CA ILE A 202 11.06 -7.50 16.36
C ILE A 202 9.74 -6.97 15.85
N PHE A 203 8.82 -7.88 15.48
CA PHE A 203 7.47 -7.54 15.13
C PHE A 203 6.51 -7.79 16.29
N THR A 204 5.62 -6.85 16.52
CA THR A 204 4.59 -6.93 17.58
C THR A 204 3.24 -6.53 17.00
N ASP A 205 2.16 -6.93 17.67
CA ASP A 205 0.84 -6.44 17.34
C ASP A 205 0.67 -5.00 17.83
N GLU A 206 0.02 -4.16 17.03
CA GLU A 206 -0.39 -2.83 17.50
C GLU A 206 -1.37 -3.02 18.67
N LYS A 207 -1.04 -2.46 19.82
CA LYS A 207 -1.99 -2.46 20.95
C LYS A 207 -3.11 -1.49 20.59
N LEU A 208 -4.30 -2.02 20.39
CA LEU A 208 -5.52 -1.23 20.33
C LEU A 208 -5.65 -0.48 21.67
N GLY A 209 -5.35 0.83 21.65
CA GLY A 209 -5.42 1.73 22.78
C GLY A 209 -6.86 2.18 23.06
#